data_9d89bcdc590125c865253195270b2c8d
#
_entry.id   9d89bcdc590125c865253195270b2c8d
#
_cell.length_a   1.000
_cell.length_b   1.000
_cell.length_c   1.000
_cell.angle_alpha   90.00
_cell.angle_beta   90.00
_cell.angle_gamma   90.00
#
_symmetry.space_group_name_H-M   'P 1'
#
loop_
_entity.id
_entity.type
_entity.pdbx_description
1 polymer ?
#
loop_
_entity_poly.entity_id
_entity_poly.type
_entity_poly.pdbx_seq_one_letter_code
_entity_poly.pdbx_strand_id
1 'polypeptide(L)'
;LTAMAGIRYDHSSVHGGFITPRAHIKYQPWDVFSFRLSAGKGYRTVHAMAENNNLLAAGRSLVIDDLSQEEAWNLGASLAFNIPIAEKTLKVNAEYYYTTFENQAVIDFDSDPNKIIISDLDGDSYSHVVQVDATYPFFKGFTLTAAYRMNHIRCSYGGVMMEKPQTSSNKALATASYETP
;
A
#
# COMPACT_ATOMS: atom_id res chain seq x y z
N LEU A 1 18.60 -13.80 -13.39
CA LEU A 1 18.20 -12.40 -13.39
C LEU A 1 17.11 -12.20 -14.44
N THR A 2 15.99 -11.60 -14.05
CA THR A 2 14.90 -11.21 -14.97
C THR A 2 14.63 -9.74 -14.77
N ALA A 3 14.56 -8.98 -15.85
CA ALA A 3 14.18 -7.58 -15.85
C ALA A 3 12.97 -7.38 -16.77
N MET A 4 12.03 -6.55 -16.34
CA MET A 4 10.84 -6.18 -17.11
C MET A 4 10.61 -4.69 -16.95
N ALA A 5 10.35 -4.01 -18.07
CA ALA A 5 9.92 -2.63 -18.08
C ALA A 5 8.70 -2.50 -18.99
N GLY A 6 7.80 -1.61 -18.63
CA GLY A 6 6.58 -1.33 -19.39
C GLY A 6 6.16 0.12 -19.24
N ILE A 7 5.48 0.59 -20.26
CA ILE A 7 4.85 1.89 -20.27
C ILE A 7 3.43 1.74 -20.80
N ARG A 8 2.47 2.39 -20.17
CA ARG A 8 1.08 2.41 -20.60
C ARG A 8 0.62 3.86 -20.72
N TYR A 9 -0.10 4.14 -21.78
CA TYR A 9 -0.82 5.39 -21.95
C TYR A 9 -2.31 5.15 -21.73
N ASP A 10 -2.93 5.97 -20.92
CA ASP A 10 -4.37 5.99 -20.67
C ASP A 10 -4.93 7.39 -20.95
N HIS A 11 -6.18 7.47 -21.33
CA HIS A 11 -6.88 8.72 -21.53
C HIS A 11 -8.21 8.72 -20.75
N SER A 12 -8.41 9.75 -19.96
CA SER A 12 -9.66 10.02 -19.24
C SER A 12 -10.36 11.18 -19.89
N SER A 13 -11.68 11.12 -20.02
CA SER A 13 -12.50 12.25 -20.51
C SER A 13 -12.49 13.44 -19.54
N VAL A 14 -12.14 13.22 -18.27
CA VAL A 14 -12.12 14.25 -17.23
C VAL A 14 -10.70 14.78 -17.00
N HIS A 15 -9.70 13.89 -16.93
CA HIS A 15 -8.33 14.24 -16.51
C HIS A 15 -7.33 14.27 -17.68
N GLY A 16 -7.78 13.98 -18.93
CA GLY A 16 -6.90 13.97 -20.09
C GLY A 16 -6.03 12.71 -20.18
N GLY A 17 -4.89 12.84 -20.86
CA GLY A 17 -3.96 11.73 -21.09
C GLY A 17 -2.86 11.64 -20.04
N PHE A 18 -2.50 10.41 -19.61
CA PHE A 18 -1.43 10.18 -18.67
C PHE A 18 -0.68 8.90 -18.97
N ILE A 19 0.57 8.81 -18.46
CA ILE A 19 1.50 7.72 -18.72
C ILE A 19 1.86 7.03 -17.42
N THR A 20 1.76 5.68 -17.40
CA THR A 20 2.11 4.81 -16.28
C THR A 20 3.34 3.97 -16.59
N PRO A 21 4.57 4.45 -16.27
CA PRO A 21 5.77 3.63 -16.37
C PRO A 21 5.85 2.61 -15.24
N ARG A 22 6.40 1.43 -15.52
CA ARG A 22 6.67 0.36 -14.55
C ARG A 22 7.98 -0.34 -14.86
N ALA A 23 8.71 -0.72 -13.83
CA ALA A 23 9.91 -1.53 -13.96
C ALA A 23 9.98 -2.55 -12.81
N HIS A 24 10.45 -3.76 -13.13
CA HIS A 24 10.66 -4.83 -12.17
C HIS A 24 11.97 -5.55 -12.48
N ILE A 25 12.71 -5.86 -11.43
CA ILE A 25 13.92 -6.69 -11.51
C ILE A 25 13.74 -7.82 -10.49
N LYS A 26 13.98 -9.06 -10.94
CA LYS A 26 14.04 -10.24 -10.08
C LYS A 26 15.43 -10.85 -10.20
N TYR A 27 16.08 -11.07 -9.08
CA TYR A 27 17.34 -11.78 -8.97
C TYR A 27 17.14 -13.01 -8.09
N GLN A 28 17.35 -14.18 -8.66
CA GLN A 28 17.22 -15.47 -7.97
C GLN A 28 18.45 -16.31 -8.33
N PRO A 29 19.55 -16.18 -7.54
CA PRO A 29 20.77 -16.95 -7.81
C PRO A 29 20.63 -18.42 -7.40
N TRP A 30 19.78 -18.70 -6.39
CA TRP A 30 19.52 -20.04 -5.86
C TRP A 30 18.03 -20.23 -5.60
N ASP A 31 17.60 -21.48 -5.47
CA ASP A 31 16.19 -21.82 -5.15
C ASP A 31 15.76 -21.39 -3.76
N VAL A 32 16.73 -21.24 -2.85
CA VAL A 32 16.48 -20.82 -1.47
C VAL A 32 16.30 -19.31 -1.29
N PHE A 33 16.67 -18.50 -2.30
CA PHE A 33 16.67 -17.05 -2.16
C PHE A 33 16.19 -16.35 -3.43
N SER A 34 15.31 -15.39 -3.28
CA SER A 34 14.98 -14.44 -4.34
C SER A 34 14.85 -13.02 -3.82
N PHE A 35 15.32 -12.08 -4.63
CA PHE A 35 15.21 -10.65 -4.42
C PHE A 35 14.45 -10.01 -5.58
N ARG A 36 13.55 -9.07 -5.26
CA ARG A 36 12.83 -8.29 -6.28
C ARG A 36 12.90 -6.82 -5.94
N LEU A 37 13.03 -6.00 -6.99
CA LEU A 37 12.81 -4.56 -6.96
C LEU A 37 11.68 -4.22 -7.91
N SER A 38 10.90 -3.24 -7.54
CA SER A 38 9.83 -2.68 -8.37
C SER A 38 9.79 -1.17 -8.24
N ALA A 39 9.48 -0.50 -9.34
CA ALA A 39 9.20 0.91 -9.38
C ALA A 39 8.04 1.16 -10.37
N GLY A 40 7.15 2.08 -10.05
CA GLY A 40 6.07 2.43 -10.96
C GLY A 40 5.29 3.65 -10.52
N LYS A 41 4.69 4.32 -11.50
CA LYS A 41 3.76 5.42 -11.30
C LYS A 41 2.34 4.89 -11.43
N GLY A 42 1.44 5.37 -10.61
CA GLY A 42 0.03 5.02 -10.63
C GLY A 42 -0.86 6.25 -10.55
N TYR A 43 -2.04 6.13 -11.14
CA TYR A 43 -3.07 7.15 -11.14
C TYR A 43 -4.39 6.56 -10.67
N ARG A 44 -5.19 7.35 -9.97
CA ARG A 44 -6.53 6.96 -9.53
C ARG A 44 -7.50 8.14 -9.66
N THR A 45 -8.64 7.91 -10.30
CA THR A 45 -9.74 8.88 -10.27
C THR A 45 -10.46 8.77 -8.93
N VAL A 46 -10.62 9.90 -8.25
CA VAL A 46 -11.31 9.99 -6.96
C VAL A 46 -12.82 10.00 -7.18
N HIS A 47 -13.53 9.13 -6.50
CA HIS A 47 -14.99 9.13 -6.42
C HIS A 47 -15.43 9.53 -5.01
N ALA A 48 -15.23 10.82 -4.67
CA ALA A 48 -15.34 11.34 -3.30
C ALA A 48 -16.62 10.90 -2.58
N MET A 49 -17.79 10.98 -3.23
CA MET A 49 -19.08 10.56 -2.64
C MET A 49 -19.20 9.05 -2.48
N ALA A 50 -18.79 8.28 -3.47
CA ALA A 50 -18.92 6.81 -3.44
C ALA A 50 -17.98 6.18 -2.41
N GLU A 51 -16.78 6.73 -2.26
CA GLU A 51 -15.76 6.24 -1.35
C GLU A 51 -16.03 6.66 0.11
N ASN A 52 -16.78 7.74 0.33
CA ASN A 52 -16.95 8.38 1.62
C ASN A 52 -18.45 8.60 1.97
N ASN A 53 -19.34 7.74 1.52
CA ASN A 53 -20.78 7.86 1.76
C ASN A 53 -21.15 7.83 3.26
N ASN A 54 -20.33 7.20 4.09
CA ASN A 54 -20.48 7.20 5.56
C ASN A 54 -20.37 8.59 6.17
N LEU A 55 -19.69 9.54 5.52
CA LEU A 55 -19.56 10.91 6.00
C LEU A 55 -20.89 11.67 5.96
N LEU A 56 -21.83 11.26 5.11
CA LEU A 56 -23.18 11.85 5.07
C LEU A 56 -23.96 11.65 6.38
N ALA A 57 -23.62 10.61 7.15
CA ALA A 57 -24.24 10.34 8.44
C ALA A 57 -23.58 11.11 9.61
N ALA A 58 -22.54 11.88 9.37
CA ALA A 58 -21.76 12.55 10.42
C ALA A 58 -22.47 13.78 11.01
N GLY A 59 -23.58 14.24 10.45
CA GLY A 59 -24.31 15.43 10.90
C GLY A 59 -23.59 16.76 10.61
N ARG A 60 -22.50 16.73 9.84
CA ARG A 60 -21.74 17.88 9.35
C ARG A 60 -22.02 18.15 7.88
N SER A 61 -21.82 19.36 7.43
CA SER A 61 -21.88 19.71 6.02
C SER A 61 -20.68 19.13 5.28
N LEU A 62 -20.92 18.34 4.23
CA LEU A 62 -19.84 17.81 3.39
C LEU A 62 -19.55 18.82 2.27
N VAL A 63 -18.31 19.28 2.20
CA VAL A 63 -17.78 20.16 1.15
C VAL A 63 -16.78 19.35 0.34
N ILE A 64 -16.97 19.30 -0.97
CA ILE A 64 -16.07 18.61 -1.89
C ILE A 64 -15.57 19.65 -2.87
N ASP A 65 -14.28 19.88 -2.87
CA ASP A 65 -13.62 20.76 -3.83
C ASP A 65 -13.50 20.09 -5.20
N ASP A 66 -13.04 20.84 -6.20
CA ASP A 66 -12.71 20.29 -7.51
C ASP A 66 -11.44 19.41 -7.37
N LEU A 67 -11.64 18.10 -7.44
CA LEU A 67 -10.58 17.12 -7.16
C LEU A 67 -9.86 16.71 -8.45
N SER A 68 -8.55 16.81 -8.41
CA SER A 68 -7.67 16.29 -9.44
C SER A 68 -7.52 14.77 -9.36
N GLN A 69 -6.90 14.18 -10.36
CA GLN A 69 -6.56 12.75 -10.32
C GLN A 69 -5.45 12.49 -9.30
N GLU A 70 -5.61 11.48 -8.46
CA GLU A 70 -4.52 11.06 -7.58
C GLU A 70 -3.37 10.47 -8.39
N GLU A 71 -2.17 10.79 -7.97
CA GLU A 71 -0.93 10.44 -8.64
C GLU A 71 0.14 10.06 -7.62
N ALA A 72 0.75 8.89 -7.80
CA ALA A 72 1.74 8.38 -6.87
C ALA A 72 2.85 7.58 -7.55
N TRP A 73 4.06 7.70 -7.02
CA TRP A 73 5.16 6.77 -7.25
C TRP A 73 5.24 5.73 -6.16
N ASN A 74 5.42 4.49 -6.56
CA ASN A 74 5.68 3.38 -5.65
C ASN A 74 7.02 2.73 -5.96
N LEU A 75 7.84 2.55 -4.92
CA LEU A 75 9.08 1.80 -4.94
C LEU A 75 8.93 0.60 -4.01
N GLY A 76 9.24 -0.59 -4.48
CA GLY A 76 9.13 -1.82 -3.70
C GLY A 76 10.41 -2.64 -3.74
N ALA A 77 10.75 -3.25 -2.61
CA ALA A 77 11.78 -4.27 -2.49
C ALA A 77 11.21 -5.47 -1.73
N SER A 78 11.48 -6.69 -2.21
CA SER A 78 11.08 -7.90 -1.50
C SER A 78 12.19 -8.95 -1.51
N LEU A 79 12.29 -9.66 -0.39
CA LEU A 79 13.18 -10.80 -0.17
C LEU A 79 12.31 -12.02 0.13
N ALA A 80 12.61 -13.13 -0.49
CA ALA A 80 11.97 -14.40 -0.16
C ALA A 80 13.04 -15.47 0.05
N PHE A 81 12.89 -16.19 1.17
CA PHE A 81 13.76 -17.28 1.57
C PHE A 81 12.94 -18.56 1.71
N ASN A 82 13.41 -19.64 1.06
CA ASN A 82 12.91 -21.00 1.21
C ASN A 82 13.97 -21.83 1.92
N ILE A 83 13.96 -21.85 3.23
CA ILE A 83 15.00 -22.46 4.06
C ILE A 83 14.62 -23.92 4.33
N PRO A 84 15.35 -24.91 3.79
CA PRO A 84 15.11 -26.31 4.12
C PRO A 84 15.47 -26.58 5.58
N ILE A 85 14.51 -27.10 6.33
CA ILE A 85 14.68 -27.53 7.73
C ILE A 85 14.21 -28.98 7.82
N ALA A 86 15.16 -29.92 7.92
CA ALA A 86 14.90 -31.36 7.82
C ALA A 86 14.16 -31.68 6.49
N GLU A 87 12.98 -32.32 6.56
CA GLU A 87 12.19 -32.70 5.39
C GLU A 87 11.19 -31.60 4.95
N LYS A 88 11.25 -30.41 5.55
CA LYS A 88 10.28 -29.33 5.36
C LYS A 88 10.98 -28.03 4.98
N THR A 89 10.19 -27.06 4.52
CA THR A 89 10.70 -25.76 4.12
C THR A 89 10.07 -24.68 4.97
N LEU A 90 10.88 -23.89 5.69
CA LEU A 90 10.48 -22.62 6.25
C LEU A 90 10.50 -21.57 5.13
N LYS A 91 9.34 -20.96 4.87
CA LYS A 91 9.23 -19.84 3.93
C LYS A 91 9.21 -18.54 4.72
N VAL A 92 10.11 -17.63 4.41
CA VAL A 92 10.17 -16.30 5.02
C VAL A 92 10.13 -15.26 3.90
N ASN A 93 9.22 -14.31 4.00
CA ASN A 93 9.16 -13.17 3.10
C ASN A 93 9.34 -11.89 3.90
N ALA A 94 10.09 -10.95 3.35
CA ALA A 94 10.22 -9.59 3.86
C ALA A 94 10.01 -8.61 2.71
N GLU A 95 9.15 -7.63 2.93
CA GLU A 95 8.76 -6.64 1.91
C GLU A 95 8.87 -5.24 2.49
N TYR A 96 9.31 -4.33 1.66
CA TYR A 96 9.32 -2.91 1.94
C TYR A 96 8.74 -2.15 0.75
N TYR A 97 7.82 -1.24 1.02
CA TYR A 97 7.25 -0.34 0.03
C TYR A 97 7.36 1.11 0.51
N TYR A 98 7.82 1.95 -0.38
CA TYR A 98 7.76 3.39 -0.26
C TYR A 98 6.82 3.93 -1.32
N THR A 99 5.83 4.72 -0.91
CA THR A 99 4.92 5.42 -1.81
C THR A 99 4.98 6.90 -1.50
N THR A 100 5.16 7.73 -2.53
CA THR A 100 5.02 9.19 -2.43
C THR A 100 3.93 9.64 -3.38
N PHE A 101 3.08 10.55 -2.91
CA PHE A 101 1.97 11.09 -3.67
C PHE A 101 2.34 12.45 -4.23
N GLU A 102 2.17 12.62 -5.53
CA GLU A 102 2.23 13.92 -6.20
C GLU A 102 0.91 14.67 -6.03
N ASN A 103 -0.21 13.93 -6.04
CA ASN A 103 -1.53 14.39 -5.62
C ASN A 103 -2.31 13.28 -4.92
N GLN A 104 -3.15 13.66 -3.94
CA GLN A 104 -4.01 12.76 -3.17
C GLN A 104 -5.23 13.54 -2.65
N ALA A 105 -6.41 12.94 -2.70
CA ALA A 105 -7.56 13.48 -2.01
C ALA A 105 -7.40 13.32 -0.49
N VAL A 106 -7.57 14.41 0.23
CA VAL A 106 -7.43 14.51 1.68
C VAL A 106 -8.77 14.88 2.29
N ILE A 107 -9.12 14.23 3.40
CA ILE A 107 -10.34 14.52 4.16
C ILE A 107 -9.94 15.25 5.42
N ASP A 108 -10.38 16.49 5.54
CA ASP A 108 -10.17 17.34 6.71
C ASP A 108 -11.41 17.33 7.60
N PHE A 109 -11.22 16.87 8.83
CA PHE A 109 -12.24 16.82 9.89
C PHE A 109 -12.08 17.94 10.92
N ASP A 110 -10.97 18.66 10.91
CA ASP A 110 -10.50 19.44 12.05
C ASP A 110 -10.52 20.94 11.80
N SER A 111 -10.42 21.40 10.55
CA SER A 111 -10.39 22.83 10.20
C SER A 111 -11.72 23.56 10.49
N ASP A 112 -12.86 22.88 10.40
CA ASP A 112 -14.17 23.44 10.71
C ASP A 112 -15.04 22.41 11.45
N PRO A 113 -15.49 22.69 12.69
CA PRO A 113 -16.29 21.73 13.47
C PRO A 113 -17.64 21.40 12.83
N ASN A 114 -18.16 22.23 11.93
CA ASN A 114 -19.44 22.04 11.26
C ASN A 114 -19.32 21.43 9.85
N LYS A 115 -18.10 21.28 9.35
CA LYS A 115 -17.84 20.81 7.98
C LYS A 115 -16.88 19.62 7.97
N ILE A 116 -16.98 18.84 6.93
CA ILE A 116 -15.95 17.89 6.49
C ILE A 116 -15.56 18.33 5.10
N ILE A 117 -14.29 18.57 4.87
CA ILE A 117 -13.79 19.09 3.61
C ILE A 117 -12.98 17.98 2.91
N ILE A 118 -13.30 17.71 1.66
CA ILE A 118 -12.49 16.82 0.79
C ILE A 118 -11.86 17.72 -0.26
N SER A 119 -10.53 17.79 -0.24
CA SER A 119 -9.73 18.63 -1.13
C SER A 119 -8.51 17.88 -1.65
N ASP A 120 -7.87 18.44 -2.64
CA ASP A 120 -6.55 17.97 -3.07
C ASP A 120 -5.49 18.24 -1.98
N LEU A 121 -4.46 17.40 -1.98
CA LEU A 121 -3.31 17.50 -1.07
C LEU A 121 -2.62 18.86 -1.24
N ASP A 122 -2.46 19.57 -0.11
CA ASP A 122 -1.64 20.77 -0.01
C ASP A 122 -0.35 20.43 0.77
N GLY A 123 0.71 20.06 0.05
CA GLY A 123 1.99 19.65 0.60
C GLY A 123 2.36 18.21 0.25
N ASP A 124 3.08 17.55 1.14
CA ASP A 124 3.63 16.21 0.91
C ASP A 124 2.76 15.10 1.51
N SER A 125 2.72 13.96 0.86
CA SER A 125 2.16 12.72 1.41
C SER A 125 3.04 11.53 1.03
N TYR A 126 3.37 10.70 2.01
CA TYR A 126 4.15 9.49 1.77
C TYR A 126 3.82 8.37 2.75
N SER A 127 4.18 7.17 2.37
CA SER A 127 4.07 5.99 3.23
C SER A 127 5.29 5.09 3.13
N HIS A 128 5.69 4.54 4.28
CA HIS A 128 6.62 3.43 4.38
C HIS A 128 5.87 2.23 4.95
N VAL A 129 5.94 1.12 4.27
CA VAL A 129 5.33 -0.13 4.69
C VAL A 129 6.40 -1.20 4.75
N VAL A 130 6.57 -1.83 5.90
CA VAL A 130 7.41 -3.01 6.09
C VAL A 130 6.51 -4.17 6.46
N GLN A 131 6.67 -5.30 5.82
CA GLN A 131 5.99 -6.54 6.18
C GLN A 131 6.98 -7.69 6.20
N VAL A 132 6.86 -8.53 7.23
CA VAL A 132 7.61 -9.79 7.32
C VAL A 132 6.62 -10.88 7.66
N ASP A 133 6.68 -11.99 6.95
CA ASP A 133 5.92 -13.19 7.26
C ASP A 133 6.79 -14.44 7.20
N ALA A 134 6.42 -15.41 8.02
CA ALA A 134 7.05 -16.71 8.09
C ALA A 134 6.00 -17.82 8.13
N THR A 135 6.15 -18.83 7.29
CA THR A 135 5.25 -19.98 7.21
C THR A 135 6.05 -21.27 7.36
N TYR A 136 5.65 -22.13 8.29
CA TYR A 136 6.28 -23.41 8.51
C TYR A 136 5.27 -24.54 8.69
N PRO A 137 5.38 -25.63 7.92
CA PRO A 137 4.59 -26.84 8.12
C PRO A 137 5.21 -27.72 9.22
N PHE A 138 4.66 -27.67 10.44
CA PHE A 138 5.23 -28.38 11.60
C PHE A 138 5.11 -29.91 11.50
N PHE A 139 3.94 -30.41 11.07
CA PHE A 139 3.68 -31.82 10.84
C PHE A 139 2.66 -31.99 9.72
N LYS A 140 2.38 -33.26 9.33
CA LYS A 140 1.45 -33.52 8.23
C LYS A 140 0.08 -32.92 8.53
N GLY A 141 -0.38 -32.06 7.62
CA GLY A 141 -1.65 -31.34 7.73
C GLY A 141 -1.60 -30.07 8.60
N PHE A 142 -0.55 -29.79 9.40
CA PHE A 142 -0.50 -28.61 10.26
C PHE A 142 0.54 -27.60 9.77
N THR A 143 0.09 -26.38 9.51
CA THR A 143 0.90 -25.25 9.07
C THR A 143 0.67 -24.05 9.97
N LEU A 144 1.74 -23.39 10.41
CA LEU A 144 1.70 -22.13 11.13
C LEU A 144 2.24 -21.02 10.26
N THR A 145 1.52 -19.91 10.22
CA THR A 145 1.96 -18.65 9.59
C THR A 145 1.95 -17.54 10.63
N ALA A 146 3.04 -16.82 10.74
CA ALA A 146 3.15 -15.60 11.54
C ALA A 146 3.51 -14.44 10.62
N ALA A 147 2.87 -13.29 10.79
CA ALA A 147 3.13 -12.09 10.01
C ALA A 147 3.14 -10.85 10.90
N TYR A 148 4.01 -9.91 10.57
CA TYR A 148 4.06 -8.60 11.19
C TYR A 148 4.16 -7.52 10.11
N ARG A 149 3.37 -6.46 10.26
CA ARG A 149 3.36 -5.32 9.35
C ARG A 149 3.45 -4.02 10.14
N MET A 150 4.35 -3.15 9.70
CA MET A 150 4.49 -1.78 10.16
C MET A 150 4.11 -0.82 9.03
N ASN A 151 3.27 0.17 9.34
CA ASN A 151 2.90 1.24 8.42
C ASN A 151 3.30 2.57 9.07
N HIS A 152 4.05 3.38 8.33
CA HIS A 152 4.32 4.77 8.69
C HIS A 152 3.81 5.64 7.56
N ILE A 153 2.66 6.28 7.77
CA ILE A 153 1.95 7.06 6.75
C ILE A 153 1.82 8.49 7.26
N ARG A 154 2.35 9.42 6.51
CA ARG A 154 2.26 10.85 6.80
C ARG A 154 1.64 11.59 5.65
N CYS A 155 0.85 12.59 5.96
CA CYS A 155 0.15 13.42 5.01
C CYS A 155 0.10 14.86 5.52
N SER A 156 0.21 15.82 4.63
CA SER A 156 0.04 17.23 4.95
C SER A 156 -1.44 17.57 5.06
N TYR A 157 -1.82 18.27 6.12
CA TYR A 157 -3.15 18.83 6.34
C TYR A 157 -2.99 20.32 6.61
N GLY A 158 -3.47 21.17 5.68
CA GLY A 158 -3.30 22.62 5.80
C GLY A 158 -1.83 23.05 5.96
N GLY A 159 -0.91 22.39 5.24
CA GLY A 159 0.53 22.68 5.30
C GLY A 159 1.27 22.06 6.51
N VAL A 160 0.58 21.34 7.40
CA VAL A 160 1.21 20.68 8.56
C VAL A 160 1.29 19.17 8.33
N MET A 161 2.49 18.61 8.39
CA MET A 161 2.74 17.18 8.21
C MET A 161 2.33 16.39 9.46
N MET A 162 1.34 15.52 9.34
CA MET A 162 0.81 14.70 10.43
C MET A 162 0.76 13.22 10.05
N GLU A 163 0.66 12.34 11.03
CA GLU A 163 0.34 10.93 10.79
C GLU A 163 -1.11 10.80 10.32
N LYS A 164 -1.33 9.93 9.32
CA LYS A 164 -2.69 9.68 8.83
C LYS A 164 -3.54 9.06 9.93
N PRO A 165 -4.64 9.74 10.35
CA PRO A 165 -5.50 9.24 11.42
C PRO A 165 -6.16 7.91 11.04
N GLN A 166 -6.60 7.15 12.04
CA GLN A 166 -7.31 5.88 11.91
C GLN A 166 -6.56 4.80 11.11
N THR A 167 -5.24 4.93 10.97
CA THR A 167 -4.40 3.93 10.34
C THR A 167 -3.59 3.18 11.38
N SER A 168 -3.72 1.86 11.42
CA SER A 168 -2.93 1.05 12.35
C SER A 168 -1.46 1.07 11.95
N SER A 169 -0.59 1.61 12.81
CA SER A 169 0.85 1.67 12.58
C SER A 169 1.51 0.30 12.67
N ASN A 170 0.95 -0.61 13.47
CA ASN A 170 1.48 -1.96 13.67
C ASN A 170 0.37 -2.99 13.62
N LYS A 171 0.61 -4.11 12.93
CA LYS A 171 -0.30 -5.26 12.87
C LYS A 171 0.50 -6.54 13.00
N ALA A 172 0.03 -7.45 13.84
CA ALA A 172 0.54 -8.81 13.94
C ALA A 172 -0.59 -9.81 13.66
N LEU A 173 -0.25 -10.88 12.97
CA LEU A 173 -1.16 -11.98 12.65
C LEU A 173 -0.45 -13.31 12.94
N ALA A 174 -1.17 -14.23 13.56
CA ALA A 174 -0.78 -15.63 13.64
C ALA A 174 -1.95 -16.49 13.17
N THR A 175 -1.69 -17.42 12.25
CA THR A 175 -2.69 -18.34 11.70
C THR A 175 -2.19 -19.76 11.83
N ALA A 176 -2.98 -20.63 12.45
CA ALA A 176 -2.77 -22.08 12.47
C ALA A 176 -3.80 -22.75 11.54
N SER A 177 -3.33 -23.55 10.62
CA SER A 177 -4.15 -24.29 9.66
C SER A 177 -3.91 -25.78 9.84
N TYR A 178 -5.01 -26.57 9.90
CA TYR A 178 -4.94 -28.02 9.96
C TYR A 178 -5.86 -28.64 8.91
N GLU A 179 -5.28 -29.44 8.04
CA GLU A 179 -6.00 -30.26 7.04
C GLU A 179 -6.05 -31.71 7.52
N THR A 180 -7.25 -32.23 7.70
CA THR A 180 -7.46 -33.66 8.00
C THR A 180 -7.15 -34.50 6.76
N PRO A 181 -6.50 -35.67 6.93
CA PRO A 181 -6.20 -36.57 5.81
C PRO A 181 -7.44 -37.14 5.15
#